data_2c2620e5e1f742ceb25986349943037b
#
_entry.id   2c2620e5e1f742ceb25986349943037b
#
_cell.length_a   1.000
_cell.length_b   1.000
_cell.length_c   1.000
_cell.angle_alpha   90.00
_cell.angle_beta   90.00
_cell.angle_gamma   90.00
#
_symmetry.space_group_name_H-M   'P 1'
#
loop_
_entity.id
_entity.type
_entity.pdbx_description
1 polymer ?
#
loop_
_entity_poly.entity_id
_entity_poly.type
_entity_poly.pdbx_seq_one_letter_code
_entity_poly.pdbx_strand_id
1 'polypeptide(L)'
;DENFDVGFNHLSSRGGIKGVELNNTFYDTNLDASYAKRDRDLDWGAAIGLQHQLYNWYGIPDGQFSETELNGIDEMQNYFMGEAGAHINIEDAFFKRADIKYRRFFDALSSGENRAIFNTGFEFPMNEEAFAVKVKVDYVGGTFANDGYNPTINSAPINYSNLQAGINPSLKMLRD
;
A
#
# COMPACT_ATOMS: atom_id res chain seq x y z
N ASP A 1 -27.09 8.69 -4.98
CA ASP A 1 -26.51 7.58 -5.74
C ASP A 1 -25.60 6.76 -4.83
N GLU A 2 -25.65 5.44 -5.00
CA GLU A 2 -24.83 4.49 -4.25
C GLU A 2 -24.10 3.59 -5.24
N ASN A 3 -22.86 3.27 -4.93
CA ASN A 3 -22.04 2.34 -5.71
C ASN A 3 -21.32 1.37 -4.80
N PHE A 4 -21.34 0.09 -5.16
CA PHE A 4 -20.61 -0.96 -4.46
C PHE A 4 -19.85 -1.78 -5.50
N ASP A 5 -18.57 -2.01 -5.27
CA ASP A 5 -17.71 -2.78 -6.14
C ASP A 5 -16.91 -3.82 -5.33
N VAL A 6 -16.77 -5.02 -5.91
CA VAL A 6 -15.89 -6.07 -5.38
C VAL A 6 -15.12 -6.68 -6.55
N GLY A 7 -13.83 -6.64 -6.46
CA GLY A 7 -12.90 -7.25 -7.40
C GLY A 7 -12.15 -8.42 -6.76
N PHE A 8 -12.04 -9.52 -7.50
CA PHE A 8 -11.16 -10.62 -7.16
C PHE A 8 -10.33 -11.01 -8.37
N ASN A 9 -9.03 -11.09 -8.20
CA ASN A 9 -8.11 -11.55 -9.23
C ASN A 9 -7.16 -12.58 -8.63
N HIS A 10 -6.96 -13.68 -9.34
CA HIS A 10 -5.98 -14.70 -8.96
C HIS A 10 -5.22 -15.14 -10.20
N LEU A 11 -3.91 -15.00 -10.14
CA LEU A 11 -2.98 -15.47 -11.15
C LEU A 11 -2.03 -16.48 -10.51
N SER A 12 -1.86 -17.64 -11.11
CA SER A 12 -0.95 -18.64 -10.57
C SER A 12 -0.30 -19.48 -11.67
N SER A 13 0.88 -20.00 -11.36
CA SER A 13 1.57 -20.99 -12.16
C SER A 13 2.11 -22.09 -11.27
N ARG A 14 1.97 -23.33 -11.74
CA ARG A 14 2.58 -24.50 -11.08
C ARG A 14 4.06 -24.68 -11.39
N GLY A 15 4.67 -23.71 -12.07
CA GLY A 15 6.05 -23.81 -12.51
C GLY A 15 6.19 -24.63 -13.79
N GLY A 16 7.31 -25.34 -13.93
CA GLY A 16 7.60 -26.18 -15.09
C GLY A 16 8.63 -25.56 -16.03
N ILE A 17 9.36 -24.54 -15.59
CA ILE A 17 10.55 -24.07 -16.30
C ILE A 17 11.60 -25.17 -16.26
N LYS A 18 12.11 -25.55 -17.42
CA LYS A 18 13.13 -26.58 -17.56
C LYS A 18 14.52 -25.99 -17.34
N GLY A 19 15.44 -26.82 -16.84
CA GLY A 19 16.83 -26.42 -16.64
C GLY A 19 17.07 -25.52 -15.44
N VAL A 20 16.20 -25.55 -14.44
CA VAL A 20 16.35 -24.86 -13.16
C VAL A 20 16.15 -25.83 -12.00
N GLU A 21 16.98 -25.74 -10.96
CA GLU A 21 16.98 -26.65 -9.82
C GLU A 21 15.90 -26.30 -8.79
N LEU A 22 15.58 -25.02 -8.62
CA LEU A 22 14.68 -24.55 -7.58
C LEU A 22 13.22 -24.54 -8.07
N ASN A 23 12.30 -24.52 -7.12
CA ASN A 23 10.88 -24.37 -7.39
C ASN A 23 10.59 -23.05 -8.11
N ASN A 24 9.74 -23.09 -9.14
CA ASN A 24 9.38 -21.93 -9.94
C ASN A 24 7.85 -21.70 -9.98
N THR A 25 7.16 -22.11 -8.93
CA THR A 25 5.75 -21.79 -8.75
C THR A 25 5.56 -20.34 -8.31
N PHE A 26 4.45 -19.75 -8.69
CA PHE A 26 4.03 -18.45 -8.15
C PHE A 26 2.52 -18.34 -8.08
N TYR A 27 2.06 -17.45 -7.24
CA TYR A 27 0.70 -16.90 -7.31
C TYR A 27 0.65 -15.45 -6.85
N ASP A 28 -0.33 -14.73 -7.37
CA ASP A 28 -0.72 -13.38 -6.98
C ASP A 28 -2.24 -13.35 -6.83
N THR A 29 -2.70 -13.03 -5.65
CA THR A 29 -4.12 -12.98 -5.32
C THR A 29 -4.45 -11.57 -4.82
N ASN A 30 -5.43 -10.94 -5.46
CA ASN A 30 -5.90 -9.62 -5.12
C ASN A 30 -7.40 -9.67 -4.81
N LEU A 31 -7.80 -9.02 -3.74
CA LEU A 31 -9.18 -8.79 -3.36
C LEU A 31 -9.36 -7.31 -3.06
N ASP A 32 -10.31 -6.68 -3.74
CA ASP A 32 -10.67 -5.29 -3.55
C ASP A 32 -12.15 -5.18 -3.27
N ALA A 33 -12.53 -4.26 -2.39
CA ALA A 33 -13.91 -3.90 -2.18
C ALA A 33 -14.02 -2.41 -1.92
N SER A 34 -15.04 -1.79 -2.48
CA SER A 34 -15.33 -0.39 -2.27
C SER A 34 -16.82 -0.13 -2.15
N TYR A 35 -17.14 0.91 -1.39
CA TYR A 35 -18.48 1.47 -1.29
C TYR A 35 -18.38 2.98 -1.37
N ALA A 36 -19.25 3.60 -2.15
CA ALA A 36 -19.37 5.04 -2.23
C ALA A 36 -20.86 5.44 -2.27
N LYS A 37 -21.15 6.54 -1.60
CA LYS A 37 -22.48 7.14 -1.59
C LYS A 37 -22.36 8.63 -1.82
N ARG A 38 -23.20 9.13 -2.77
CA ARG A 38 -23.33 10.53 -3.09
C ARG A 38 -24.77 10.98 -2.87
N ASP A 39 -24.91 11.89 -1.94
CA ASP A 39 -26.12 12.68 -1.73
C ASP A 39 -25.92 14.08 -2.31
N ARG A 40 -26.88 15.00 -2.11
CA ARG A 40 -26.88 16.32 -2.71
C ARG A 40 -25.60 17.12 -2.37
N ASP A 41 -25.24 17.16 -1.10
CA ASP A 41 -24.16 18.02 -0.58
C ASP A 41 -23.04 17.19 0.09
N LEU A 42 -23.16 15.87 0.05
CA LEU A 42 -22.27 14.95 0.71
C LEU A 42 -21.87 13.80 -0.23
N ASP A 43 -20.59 13.62 -0.40
CA ASP A 43 -19.99 12.47 -1.09
C ASP A 43 -19.01 11.79 -0.13
N TRP A 44 -19.18 10.50 0.09
CA TRP A 44 -18.27 9.75 0.93
C TRP A 44 -18.10 8.31 0.42
N GLY A 45 -16.98 7.72 0.76
CA GLY A 45 -16.72 6.34 0.39
C GLY A 45 -15.61 5.74 1.22
N ALA A 46 -15.55 4.42 1.17
CA ALA A 46 -14.50 3.62 1.77
C ALA A 46 -14.09 2.49 0.83
N ALA A 47 -12.83 2.11 0.89
CA ALA A 47 -12.28 1.01 0.12
C ALA A 47 -11.30 0.20 0.95
N ILE A 48 -11.24 -1.08 0.68
CA ILE A 48 -10.23 -2.01 1.22
C ILE A 48 -9.60 -2.77 0.06
N GLY A 49 -8.32 -3.08 0.20
CA GLY A 49 -7.58 -3.91 -0.75
C GLY A 49 -6.69 -4.89 0.01
N LEU A 50 -6.62 -6.12 -0.45
CA LEU A 50 -5.74 -7.15 0.08
C LEU A 50 -5.00 -7.79 -1.09
N GLN A 51 -3.69 -7.92 -0.95
CA GLN A 51 -2.86 -8.64 -1.90
C GLN A 51 -2.01 -9.67 -1.16
N HIS A 52 -1.98 -10.87 -1.69
CA HIS A 52 -1.08 -11.92 -1.28
C HIS A 52 -0.32 -12.44 -2.48
N GLN A 53 1.00 -12.30 -2.44
CA GLN A 53 1.89 -12.69 -3.52
C GLN A 53 2.93 -13.68 -3.01
N LEU A 54 3.07 -14.78 -3.70
CA LEU A 54 4.11 -15.77 -3.49
C LEU A 54 4.84 -16.05 -4.80
N TYR A 55 6.15 -16.01 -4.76
CA TYR A 55 6.99 -16.49 -5.85
C TYR A 55 8.27 -17.13 -5.31
N ASN A 56 8.95 -17.88 -6.16
CA ASN A 56 10.20 -18.54 -5.80
C ASN A 56 11.36 -17.96 -6.63
N TRP A 57 12.52 -17.86 -6.03
CA TRP A 57 13.75 -17.53 -6.75
C TRP A 57 14.27 -18.79 -7.44
N TYR A 58 14.09 -18.88 -8.73
CA TYR A 58 14.39 -20.07 -9.53
C TYR A 58 15.56 -19.92 -10.50
N GLY A 59 16.24 -18.78 -10.51
CA GLY A 59 17.25 -18.42 -11.51
C GLY A 59 18.59 -19.20 -11.41
N ILE A 60 18.62 -20.34 -10.73
CA ILE A 60 19.81 -21.19 -10.58
C ILE A 60 19.75 -22.32 -11.62
N PRO A 61 20.67 -22.34 -12.61
CA PRO A 61 20.74 -23.41 -13.58
C PRO A 61 21.15 -24.75 -12.97
N ASP A 62 20.66 -25.82 -13.60
CA ASP A 62 21.00 -27.19 -13.20
C ASP A 62 22.53 -27.42 -13.14
N GLY A 63 22.99 -28.09 -12.10
CA GLY A 63 24.36 -28.58 -11.94
C GLY A 63 25.43 -27.52 -11.60
N GLN A 64 25.03 -26.29 -11.23
CA GLN A 64 25.99 -25.25 -10.81
C GLN A 64 26.35 -25.32 -9.31
N PHE A 65 25.45 -25.83 -8.47
CA PHE A 65 25.61 -25.90 -7.03
C PHE A 65 25.36 -27.29 -6.51
N SER A 66 25.96 -27.64 -5.39
CA SER A 66 25.72 -28.90 -4.71
C SER A 66 24.35 -28.91 -4.04
N GLU A 67 23.77 -30.10 -3.82
CA GLU A 67 22.50 -30.25 -3.09
C GLU A 67 22.54 -29.60 -1.69
N THR A 68 23.68 -29.60 -1.03
CA THR A 68 23.85 -28.97 0.28
C THR A 68 23.72 -27.45 0.20
N GLU A 69 24.26 -26.84 -0.86
CA GLU A 69 24.12 -25.39 -1.09
C GLU A 69 22.71 -25.03 -1.46
N LEU A 70 22.06 -25.79 -2.35
CA LEU A 70 20.69 -25.59 -2.76
C LEU A 70 19.70 -25.70 -1.60
N ASN A 71 19.87 -26.70 -0.73
CA ASN A 71 19.03 -26.89 0.47
C ASN A 71 19.20 -25.75 1.52
N GLY A 72 20.24 -24.96 1.41
CA GLY A 72 20.46 -23.77 2.24
C GLY A 72 19.80 -22.48 1.72
N ILE A 73 19.18 -22.53 0.54
CA ILE A 73 18.52 -21.36 -0.06
C ILE A 73 17.04 -21.37 0.29
N ASP A 74 16.57 -20.35 0.97
CA ASP A 74 15.14 -20.09 1.13
C ASP A 74 14.65 -19.35 -0.12
N GLU A 75 14.19 -20.13 -1.09
CA GLU A 75 13.75 -19.64 -2.40
C GLU A 75 12.38 -18.94 -2.35
N MET A 76 11.58 -19.24 -1.33
CA MET A 76 10.19 -18.80 -1.27
C MET A 76 10.09 -17.36 -0.75
N GLN A 77 9.55 -16.50 -1.58
CA GLN A 77 9.22 -15.12 -1.25
C GLN A 77 7.71 -14.98 -1.08
N ASN A 78 7.30 -14.47 0.07
CA ASN A 78 5.90 -14.37 0.45
C ASN A 78 5.61 -12.96 0.96
N TYR A 79 4.71 -12.26 0.29
CA TYR A 79 4.38 -10.86 0.53
C TYR A 79 2.89 -10.69 0.77
N PHE A 80 2.58 -9.89 1.80
CA PHE A 80 1.22 -9.46 2.09
C PHE A 80 1.14 -7.94 2.06
N MET A 81 0.12 -7.42 1.41
CA MET A 81 -0.23 -6.02 1.46
C MET A 81 -1.72 -5.87 1.79
N GLY A 82 -2.02 -5.07 2.79
CA GLY A 82 -3.37 -4.65 3.13
C GLY A 82 -3.47 -3.13 3.01
N GLU A 83 -4.58 -2.67 2.47
CA GLU A 83 -4.84 -1.26 2.28
C GLU A 83 -6.29 -0.96 2.68
N ALA A 84 -6.50 0.15 3.37
CA ALA A 84 -7.83 0.67 3.69
C ALA A 84 -7.84 2.19 3.50
N GLY A 85 -8.91 2.71 2.97
CA GLY A 85 -9.08 4.14 2.77
C GLY A 85 -10.52 4.58 2.91
N ALA A 86 -10.70 5.84 3.25
CA ALA A 86 -12.01 6.49 3.27
C ALA A 86 -11.88 7.95 2.87
N HIS A 87 -12.91 8.50 2.26
CA HIS A 87 -13.00 9.90 1.94
C HIS A 87 -14.37 10.47 2.28
N ILE A 88 -14.41 11.77 2.50
CA ILE A 88 -15.61 12.55 2.63
C ILE A 88 -15.42 13.91 1.96
N ASN A 89 -16.39 14.35 1.17
CA ASN A 89 -16.46 15.68 0.57
C ASN A 89 -17.81 16.30 0.91
N ILE A 90 -17.80 17.58 1.33
CA ILE A 90 -19.00 18.34 1.71
C ILE A 90 -19.01 19.65 0.93
N GLU A 91 -20.12 19.92 0.21
CA GLU A 91 -20.18 21.10 -0.67
C GLU A 91 -20.43 22.39 0.10
N ASP A 92 -21.42 22.42 0.98
CA ASP A 92 -21.91 23.65 1.64
C ASP A 92 -21.39 23.83 3.08
N ALA A 93 -20.13 23.45 3.36
CA ALA A 93 -19.49 23.65 4.64
C ALA A 93 -18.12 24.30 4.51
N PHE A 94 -17.61 24.90 5.58
CA PHE A 94 -16.22 25.37 5.62
C PHE A 94 -15.22 24.22 5.55
N PHE A 95 -15.57 23.07 6.08
CA PHE A 95 -14.84 21.81 5.90
C PHE A 95 -15.27 21.19 4.58
N LYS A 96 -14.36 21.14 3.61
CA LYS A 96 -14.65 20.67 2.26
C LYS A 96 -14.39 19.20 2.05
N ARG A 97 -13.30 18.69 2.63
CA ARG A 97 -12.91 17.31 2.40
C ARG A 97 -12.00 16.77 3.47
N ALA A 98 -12.06 15.46 3.68
CA ALA A 98 -10.99 14.68 4.27
C ALA A 98 -10.83 13.36 3.52
N ASP A 99 -9.61 12.88 3.48
CA ASP A 99 -9.29 11.53 3.05
C ASP A 99 -8.23 10.92 3.98
N ILE A 100 -8.39 9.65 4.26
CA ILE A 100 -7.44 8.85 5.02
C ILE A 100 -7.12 7.59 4.22
N LYS A 101 -5.85 7.22 4.19
CA LYS A 101 -5.38 5.98 3.60
C LYS A 101 -4.37 5.34 4.54
N TYR A 102 -4.56 4.06 4.81
CA TYR A 102 -3.61 3.24 5.55
C TYR A 102 -3.18 2.06 4.70
N ARG A 103 -1.88 1.75 4.71
CA ARG A 103 -1.30 0.59 4.05
C ARG A 103 -0.39 -0.15 5.02
N ARG A 104 -0.53 -1.45 5.05
CA ARG A 104 0.37 -2.37 5.71
C ARG A 104 0.98 -3.30 4.68
N PHE A 105 2.29 -3.37 4.67
CA PHE A 105 3.07 -4.36 3.95
C PHE A 105 3.86 -5.21 4.95
N PHE A 106 3.99 -6.49 4.71
CA PHE A 106 4.90 -7.38 5.44
C PHE A 106 5.26 -8.61 4.59
N ASP A 107 6.44 -9.16 4.85
CA ASP A 107 6.94 -10.38 4.24
C ASP A 107 7.06 -11.53 5.26
N ALA A 108 7.44 -12.72 4.80
CA ALA A 108 7.70 -13.87 5.64
C ALA A 108 9.05 -13.78 6.39
N LEU A 109 9.92 -12.84 6.02
CA LEU A 109 11.25 -12.64 6.58
C LEU A 109 11.29 -11.56 7.68
N SER A 110 10.15 -11.27 8.28
CA SER A 110 9.99 -10.30 9.37
C SER A 110 10.21 -8.82 8.99
N SER A 111 10.26 -8.50 7.69
CA SER A 111 10.22 -7.11 7.24
C SER A 111 8.78 -6.62 7.11
N GLY A 112 8.56 -5.35 7.34
CA GLY A 112 7.23 -4.77 7.18
C GLY A 112 7.23 -3.26 7.26
N GLU A 113 6.24 -2.67 6.60
CA GLU A 113 6.04 -1.23 6.54
C GLU A 113 4.57 -0.89 6.84
N ASN A 114 4.37 0.18 7.58
CA ASN A 114 3.09 0.84 7.75
C ASN A 114 3.17 2.23 7.15
N ARG A 115 2.15 2.63 6.41
CA ARG A 115 2.01 3.99 5.94
C ARG A 115 0.59 4.50 6.19
N ALA A 116 0.49 5.68 6.77
CA ALA A 116 -0.77 6.37 7.00
C ALA A 116 -0.71 7.75 6.34
N ILE A 117 -1.68 8.06 5.51
CA ILE A 117 -1.80 9.36 4.84
C ILE A 117 -3.14 9.96 5.25
N PHE A 118 -3.12 11.20 5.69
CA PHE A 118 -4.31 11.97 5.98
C PHE A 118 -4.22 13.31 5.26
N ASN A 119 -5.27 13.65 4.52
CA ASN A 119 -5.41 14.96 3.89
C ASN A 119 -6.76 15.55 4.29
N THR A 120 -6.78 16.86 4.49
CA THR A 120 -8.03 17.59 4.73
C THR A 120 -7.98 18.96 4.08
N GLY A 121 -9.14 19.52 3.78
CA GLY A 121 -9.27 20.81 3.14
C GLY A 121 -10.42 21.61 3.74
N PHE A 122 -10.13 22.88 3.98
CA PHE A 122 -11.07 23.89 4.47
C PHE A 122 -11.16 25.03 3.48
N GLU A 123 -12.32 25.66 3.39
CA GLU A 123 -12.55 26.82 2.55
C GLU A 123 -13.45 27.81 3.29
N PHE A 124 -12.97 29.03 3.44
CA PHE A 124 -13.65 30.13 4.14
C PHE A 124 -14.02 31.18 3.11
N PRO A 125 -15.31 31.36 2.78
CA PRO A 125 -15.75 32.36 1.82
C PRO A 125 -15.51 33.75 2.37
N MET A 126 -15.03 34.68 1.50
CA MET A 126 -14.73 36.07 1.80
C MET A 126 -15.18 36.90 0.59
N ASN A 127 -16.32 37.60 0.68
CA ASN A 127 -16.86 38.44 -0.40
C ASN A 127 -16.68 37.85 -1.82
N GLU A 128 -15.70 38.35 -2.57
CA GLU A 128 -15.35 37.91 -3.95
C GLU A 128 -14.22 36.89 -3.99
N GLU A 129 -13.76 36.42 -2.84
CA GLU A 129 -12.63 35.48 -2.69
C GLU A 129 -12.97 34.35 -1.72
N ALA A 130 -12.19 33.31 -1.74
CA ALA A 130 -12.22 32.26 -0.73
C ALA A 130 -10.80 31.96 -0.25
N PHE A 131 -10.63 31.94 1.06
CA PHE A 131 -9.40 31.45 1.68
C PHE A 131 -9.47 29.96 1.88
N ALA A 132 -8.60 29.22 1.21
CA ALA A 132 -8.55 27.77 1.31
C ALA A 132 -7.28 27.31 2.06
N VAL A 133 -7.44 26.32 2.92
CA VAL A 133 -6.34 25.68 3.65
C VAL A 133 -6.40 24.19 3.41
N LYS A 134 -5.29 23.61 2.94
CA LYS A 134 -5.11 22.16 2.86
C LYS A 134 -4.07 21.73 3.88
N VAL A 135 -4.38 20.67 4.60
CA VAL A 135 -3.46 20.02 5.55
C VAL A 135 -3.19 18.62 5.07
N LYS A 136 -1.91 18.23 5.08
CA LYS A 136 -1.47 16.87 4.77
C LYS A 136 -0.59 16.36 5.89
N VAL A 137 -0.83 15.11 6.29
CA VAL A 137 0.05 14.33 7.16
C VAL A 137 0.36 13.02 6.45
N ASP A 138 1.62 12.65 6.39
CA ASP A 138 2.10 11.41 5.78
C ASP A 138 3.11 10.76 6.74
N TYR A 139 2.76 9.61 7.25
CA TYR A 139 3.61 8.81 8.12
C TYR A 139 3.99 7.52 7.42
N VAL A 140 5.26 7.17 7.47
CA VAL A 140 5.76 5.87 7.09
C VAL A 140 6.70 5.35 8.19
N GLY A 141 6.58 4.08 8.53
CA GLY A 141 7.47 3.44 9.48
C GLY A 141 7.46 1.94 9.32
N GLY A 142 8.61 1.33 9.53
CA GLY A 142 8.75 -0.09 9.32
C GLY A 142 10.04 -0.65 9.88
N THR A 143 10.18 -1.93 9.65
CA THR A 143 11.35 -2.73 9.98
C THR A 143 11.81 -3.44 8.72
N PHE A 144 13.07 -3.33 8.41
CA PHE A 144 13.74 -4.17 7.42
C PHE A 144 14.56 -5.22 8.17
N ALA A 145 14.11 -6.46 8.09
CA ALA A 145 14.82 -7.60 8.65
C ALA A 145 15.80 -8.16 7.61
N ASN A 146 16.96 -8.60 8.08
CA ASN A 146 18.01 -9.11 7.19
C ASN A 146 18.24 -10.62 7.38
N ASP A 147 17.32 -11.30 8.06
CA ASP A 147 17.50 -12.67 8.52
C ASP A 147 17.53 -13.72 7.39
N GLY A 148 17.04 -13.37 6.18
CA GLY A 148 16.91 -14.30 5.07
C GLY A 148 18.00 -14.22 3.98
N TYR A 149 18.80 -13.15 3.95
CA TYR A 149 19.68 -12.92 2.80
C TYR A 149 21.12 -13.41 2.98
N ASN A 150 21.61 -13.49 4.19
CA ASN A 150 22.94 -14.02 4.45
C ASN A 150 23.09 -14.46 5.93
N PRO A 151 23.09 -15.75 6.22
CA PRO A 151 23.22 -16.27 7.58
C PRO A 151 24.59 -15.97 8.24
N THR A 152 25.56 -15.51 7.46
CA THR A 152 26.88 -15.10 7.98
C THR A 152 26.94 -13.61 8.37
N ILE A 153 25.98 -12.81 7.93
CA ILE A 153 25.90 -11.38 8.31
C ILE A 153 24.75 -11.25 9.31
N ASN A 154 25.06 -11.45 10.56
CA ASN A 154 24.13 -11.21 11.67
C ASN A 154 23.99 -9.69 11.86
N SER A 155 23.20 -9.05 10.99
CA SER A 155 22.89 -7.63 11.07
C SER A 155 21.57 -7.44 11.81
N ALA A 156 21.59 -6.58 12.82
CA ALA A 156 20.35 -6.20 13.51
C ALA A 156 19.33 -5.62 12.51
N PRO A 157 18.02 -5.86 12.71
CA PRO A 157 17.00 -5.29 11.87
C PRO A 157 17.06 -3.76 11.88
N ILE A 158 16.86 -3.15 10.72
CA ILE A 158 16.84 -1.70 10.55
C ILE A 158 15.41 -1.21 10.76
N ASN A 159 15.20 -0.40 11.80
CA ASN A 159 13.95 0.28 12.03
C ASN A 159 14.03 1.70 11.48
N TYR A 160 12.97 2.13 10.81
CA TYR A 160 12.87 3.48 10.27
C TYR A 160 11.47 4.06 10.49
N SER A 161 11.43 5.38 10.62
CA SER A 161 10.16 6.12 10.59
C SER A 161 10.37 7.52 10.02
N ASN A 162 9.37 8.00 9.33
CA ASN A 162 9.33 9.36 8.80
C ASN A 162 7.91 9.91 8.98
N LEU A 163 7.81 11.14 9.44
CA LEU A 163 6.56 11.89 9.54
C LEU A 163 6.73 13.21 8.80
N GLN A 164 5.86 13.43 7.83
CA GLN A 164 5.77 14.68 7.09
C GLN A 164 4.42 15.33 7.36
N ALA A 165 4.42 16.61 7.69
CA ALA A 165 3.22 17.41 7.82
C ALA A 165 3.35 18.69 6.97
N GLY A 166 2.30 19.05 6.28
CA GLY A 166 2.26 20.23 5.44
C GLY A 166 0.94 20.98 5.55
N ILE A 167 1.03 22.31 5.53
CA ILE A 167 -0.13 23.20 5.45
C ILE A 167 0.07 24.06 4.21
N ASN A 168 -0.95 24.09 3.35
CA ASN A 168 -0.93 24.87 2.12
C ASN A 168 -2.11 25.84 2.09
N PRO A 169 -1.93 27.10 2.51
CA PRO A 169 -2.92 28.13 2.35
C PRO A 169 -2.96 28.64 0.90
N SER A 170 -4.13 29.01 0.41
CA SER A 170 -4.32 29.61 -0.91
C SER A 170 -5.53 30.53 -0.92
N LEU A 171 -5.45 31.55 -1.76
CA LEU A 171 -6.55 32.47 -2.03
C LEU A 171 -7.12 32.10 -3.41
N LYS A 172 -8.44 31.94 -3.50
CA LYS A 172 -9.16 31.67 -4.74
C LYS A 172 -10.05 32.87 -5.06
N MET A 173 -9.97 33.40 -6.27
CA MET A 173 -10.95 34.33 -6.77
C MET A 173 -12.23 33.58 -7.15
N LEU A 174 -13.35 33.98 -6.60
CA LEU A 174 -14.67 33.50 -7.01
C LEU A 174 -15.02 34.28 -8.28
N ARG A 175 -15.05 33.62 -9.41
CA ARG A 175 -15.60 34.20 -10.66
C ARG A 175 -17.08 33.88 -10.71
N ASP A 176 -17.88 34.92 -10.90
CA ASP A 176 -19.29 34.82 -11.28
C ASP A 176 -19.47 34.07 -12.61
#